data_4f043dcc8f5c6baec5c1c4b033351355
#
_entry.id   4f043dcc8f5c6baec5c1c4b033351355
#
_cell.length_a   1.000
_cell.length_b   1.000
_cell.length_c   1.000
_cell.angle_alpha   90.00
_cell.angle_beta   90.00
_cell.angle_gamma   90.00
#
_symmetry.space_group_name_H-M   'P 1'
#
loop_
_entity.id
_entity.type
_entity.pdbx_description
1 polymer ?
#
loop_
_entity_poly.entity_id
_entity_poly.type
_entity_poly.pdbx_seq_one_letter_code
_entity_poly.pdbx_strand_id
1 'polypeptide(L)'
;MAGLRRISYLWKEPDAAREYSTAVSLHSHTNQSKETLDFLANLGNQYPLLRPILARAERRSRERHEIPVNFAAAYWTPPLTPRIAFDVESGQIEKKLDRMPLVSITDHDTIAAPMLLRTVAAARHIPVSVEWSAPFGGDQSFHLGIHNLPSDSGAAWMKTFEEYTAKPDEKRLTEILAALHALPNVLIVFNHPMWDLYLIGEEKAAQRVREFLEANHEFMDAFELNGLRHWEENRRVKQLAKQWNKLLISGGDRHGREPNGNVNLSQAATFTEFVHEVRYEGRSHVLFMPQYAQPWKHRILESTLDVIRNYPDFPLGSRTWDERVWHPDKNGVVRPVKELWPDGTAPTWMTAILSAVRLMGSRPVSDSLRLAWSESRELQFALGEDGV
;
A
#
# COMPACT_ATOMS: atom_id res chain seq x y z
N MET A 1 -31.03 -0.20 -11.46
CA MET A 1 -30.40 1.10 -11.87
C MET A 1 -28.92 0.83 -11.98
N ALA A 2 -28.24 1.22 -13.07
CA ALA A 2 -26.79 1.11 -13.13
C ALA A 2 -26.22 2.01 -12.01
N GLY A 3 -25.41 1.45 -11.12
CA GLY A 3 -24.79 2.21 -10.04
C GLY A 3 -23.87 3.28 -10.60
N LEU A 4 -23.65 4.37 -9.85
CA LEU A 4 -22.75 5.43 -10.26
C LEU A 4 -21.31 4.95 -10.19
N ARG A 5 -20.66 4.80 -11.34
CA ARG A 5 -19.25 4.45 -11.49
C ARG A 5 -18.53 5.65 -12.06
N ARG A 6 -17.86 6.45 -11.22
CA ARG A 6 -17.23 7.69 -11.65
C ARG A 6 -15.77 7.75 -11.22
N ILE A 7 -14.95 8.33 -12.07
CA ILE A 7 -13.57 8.73 -11.77
C ILE A 7 -13.49 10.22 -12.08
N SER A 8 -12.98 10.99 -11.13
CA SER A 8 -12.76 12.43 -11.28
C SER A 8 -11.35 12.83 -10.86
N TYR A 9 -10.92 13.98 -11.32
CA TYR A 9 -9.62 14.55 -11.05
C TYR A 9 -9.80 15.94 -10.43
N LEU A 10 -9.43 16.11 -9.16
CA LEU A 10 -9.68 17.35 -8.42
C LEU A 10 -9.10 18.60 -9.11
N TRP A 11 -7.98 18.46 -9.84
CA TRP A 11 -7.39 19.58 -10.59
C TRP A 11 -8.12 19.93 -11.88
N LYS A 12 -9.03 19.08 -12.37
CA LYS A 12 -9.92 19.36 -13.51
C LYS A 12 -11.33 19.72 -13.05
N GLU A 13 -11.79 19.10 -11.97
CA GLU A 13 -13.12 19.24 -11.39
C GLU A 13 -12.99 19.66 -9.92
N PRO A 14 -12.65 20.95 -9.60
CA PRO A 14 -12.42 21.40 -8.23
C PRO A 14 -13.62 21.22 -7.30
N ASP A 15 -14.79 21.19 -7.87
CA ASP A 15 -16.06 21.08 -7.15
C ASP A 15 -16.60 19.63 -7.05
N ALA A 16 -15.87 18.63 -7.57
CA ALA A 16 -16.32 17.23 -7.61
C ALA A 16 -16.73 16.67 -6.23
N ALA A 17 -16.12 17.16 -5.14
CA ALA A 17 -16.45 16.71 -3.80
C ALA A 17 -17.71 17.40 -3.21
N ARG A 18 -18.23 18.50 -3.80
CA ARG A 18 -19.32 19.28 -3.19
C ARG A 18 -20.64 18.53 -3.07
N GLU A 19 -20.89 17.60 -3.97
CA GLU A 19 -22.12 16.78 -3.97
C GLU A 19 -22.11 15.65 -2.93
N TYR A 20 -20.99 15.45 -2.22
CA TYR A 20 -20.79 14.37 -1.28
C TYR A 20 -20.64 14.88 0.14
N SER A 21 -21.11 14.12 1.12
CA SER A 21 -20.96 14.45 2.54
C SER A 21 -19.62 13.98 3.10
N THR A 22 -19.02 12.96 2.48
CA THR A 22 -17.91 12.19 3.03
C THR A 22 -16.86 11.89 1.95
N ALA A 23 -15.60 11.81 2.37
CA ALA A 23 -14.55 11.18 1.58
C ALA A 23 -13.88 10.06 2.39
N VAL A 24 -13.53 8.98 1.70
CA VAL A 24 -13.05 7.73 2.30
C VAL A 24 -11.62 7.46 1.85
N SER A 25 -10.69 7.32 2.81
CA SER A 25 -9.34 6.81 2.60
C SER A 25 -9.28 5.34 2.98
N LEU A 26 -8.84 4.46 2.08
CA LEU A 26 -8.97 3.02 2.25
C LEU A 26 -7.67 2.27 2.49
N HIS A 27 -6.53 2.77 2.03
CA HIS A 27 -5.29 2.01 2.00
C HIS A 27 -4.14 2.87 2.51
N SER A 28 -3.70 2.57 3.72
CA SER A 28 -2.53 3.21 4.33
C SER A 28 -1.94 2.33 5.43
N HIS A 29 -0.63 2.47 5.65
CA HIS A 29 0.17 1.65 6.52
C HIS A 29 0.74 2.43 7.69
N THR A 30 0.94 1.72 8.81
CA THR A 30 1.50 2.26 10.05
C THR A 30 2.73 1.47 10.49
N ASN A 31 3.34 1.88 11.59
CA ASN A 31 4.46 1.15 12.18
C ASN A 31 4.08 -0.24 12.74
N GLN A 32 2.84 -0.66 12.60
CA GLN A 32 2.40 -2.02 12.89
C GLN A 32 2.52 -2.93 11.66
N SER A 33 2.65 -2.35 10.46
CA SER A 33 2.84 -3.09 9.21
C SER A 33 4.25 -3.67 9.11
N LYS A 34 4.35 -4.86 8.51
CA LYS A 34 5.61 -5.50 8.17
C LYS A 34 5.73 -5.56 6.66
N GLU A 35 6.42 -4.58 6.11
CA GLU A 35 6.67 -4.49 4.66
C GLU A 35 7.80 -5.44 4.29
N THR A 36 7.51 -6.46 3.50
CA THR A 36 8.54 -7.45 3.10
C THR A 36 9.66 -6.83 2.26
N LEU A 37 10.87 -7.36 2.40
CA LEU A 37 12.04 -7.01 1.60
C LEU A 37 12.48 -8.16 0.67
N ASP A 38 11.68 -9.22 0.57
CA ASP A 38 12.02 -10.41 -0.20
C ASP A 38 12.13 -10.15 -1.71
N PHE A 39 11.40 -9.16 -2.25
CA PHE A 39 11.54 -8.70 -3.63
C PHE A 39 12.96 -8.22 -3.98
N LEU A 40 13.75 -7.77 -2.99
CA LEU A 40 15.14 -7.35 -3.20
C LEU A 40 16.04 -8.51 -3.68
N ALA A 41 15.71 -9.74 -3.34
CA ALA A 41 16.39 -10.91 -3.83
C ALA A 41 16.29 -11.02 -5.37
N ASN A 42 15.16 -10.64 -5.94
CA ASN A 42 14.89 -10.67 -7.37
C ASN A 42 15.38 -9.43 -8.13
N LEU A 43 15.67 -8.35 -7.42
CA LEU A 43 16.10 -7.07 -8.01
C LEU A 43 17.41 -7.24 -8.83
N GLY A 44 18.35 -8.05 -8.35
CA GLY A 44 19.58 -8.38 -9.07
C GLY A 44 19.34 -9.15 -10.37
N ASN A 45 18.21 -9.86 -10.50
CA ASN A 45 17.84 -10.58 -11.72
C ASN A 45 17.30 -9.60 -12.77
N GLN A 46 16.49 -8.66 -12.35
CA GLN A 46 15.92 -7.63 -13.23
C GLN A 46 16.95 -6.57 -13.65
N TYR A 47 17.86 -6.20 -12.73
CA TYR A 47 18.89 -5.18 -12.97
C TYR A 47 20.30 -5.78 -12.82
N PRO A 48 20.89 -6.35 -13.89
CA PRO A 48 22.19 -7.04 -13.81
C PRO A 48 23.33 -6.20 -13.24
N LEU A 49 23.28 -4.88 -13.41
CA LEU A 49 24.26 -3.93 -12.86
C LEU A 49 24.25 -3.87 -11.32
N LEU A 50 23.15 -4.27 -10.69
CA LEU A 50 23.03 -4.29 -9.22
C LEU A 50 23.62 -5.59 -8.61
N ARG A 51 23.74 -6.69 -9.39
CA ARG A 51 24.28 -7.96 -8.90
C ARG A 51 25.63 -7.83 -8.18
N PRO A 52 26.67 -7.16 -8.76
CA PRO A 52 27.94 -7.04 -8.08
C PRO A 52 27.85 -6.21 -6.80
N ILE A 53 26.95 -5.22 -6.74
CA ILE A 53 26.74 -4.38 -5.55
C ILE A 53 26.10 -5.23 -4.44
N LEU A 54 25.02 -5.97 -4.75
CA LEU A 54 24.34 -6.86 -3.81
C LEU A 54 25.27 -7.96 -3.32
N ALA A 55 26.00 -8.63 -4.22
CA ALA A 55 26.97 -9.68 -3.87
C ALA A 55 28.10 -9.14 -2.98
N ARG A 56 28.55 -7.90 -3.23
CA ARG A 56 29.58 -7.27 -2.38
C ARG A 56 29.03 -6.90 -1.00
N ALA A 57 27.78 -6.43 -0.94
CA ALA A 57 27.11 -6.13 0.32
C ALA A 57 26.94 -7.40 1.16
N GLU A 58 26.46 -8.48 0.54
CA GLU A 58 26.29 -9.78 1.18
C GLU A 58 27.62 -10.34 1.70
N ARG A 59 28.66 -10.37 0.87
CA ARG A 59 30.01 -10.82 1.26
C ARG A 59 30.54 -10.01 2.45
N ARG A 60 30.43 -8.68 2.42
CA ARG A 60 30.87 -7.82 3.52
C ARG A 60 30.08 -8.03 4.80
N SER A 61 28.77 -8.26 4.70
CA SER A 61 27.93 -8.59 5.86
C SER A 61 28.40 -9.89 6.49
N ARG A 62 28.63 -10.91 5.69
CA ARG A 62 29.12 -12.22 6.15
C ARG A 62 30.52 -12.15 6.76
N GLU A 63 31.46 -11.44 6.12
CA GLU A 63 32.86 -11.33 6.57
C GLU A 63 33.00 -10.46 7.86
N ARG A 64 32.21 -9.40 7.99
CA ARG A 64 32.35 -8.43 9.10
C ARG A 64 31.42 -8.67 10.26
N HIS A 65 30.25 -9.23 10.00
CA HIS A 65 29.17 -9.33 10.99
C HIS A 65 28.74 -10.78 11.24
N GLU A 66 29.31 -11.74 10.52
CA GLU A 66 28.89 -13.16 10.55
C GLU A 66 27.39 -13.35 10.26
N ILE A 67 26.75 -12.36 9.63
CA ILE A 67 25.32 -12.37 9.34
C ILE A 67 25.14 -12.50 7.83
N PRO A 68 24.60 -13.62 7.31
CA PRO A 68 24.18 -13.71 5.92
C PRO A 68 23.01 -12.78 5.70
N VAL A 69 23.01 -12.04 4.59
CA VAL A 69 21.83 -11.23 4.20
C VAL A 69 20.70 -12.17 3.84
N ASN A 70 19.57 -12.02 4.51
CA ASN A 70 18.36 -12.81 4.31
C ASN A 70 17.17 -11.89 4.09
N PHE A 71 16.96 -11.48 2.82
CA PHE A 71 15.85 -10.60 2.45
C PHE A 71 14.48 -11.25 2.66
N ALA A 72 14.37 -12.58 2.58
CA ALA A 72 13.11 -13.28 2.78
C ALA A 72 12.60 -13.23 4.24
N ALA A 73 13.50 -13.00 5.20
CA ALA A 73 13.15 -12.82 6.60
C ALA A 73 13.31 -11.37 7.09
N ALA A 74 13.74 -10.48 6.20
CA ALA A 74 13.88 -9.06 6.49
C ALA A 74 12.61 -8.30 6.13
N TYR A 75 12.29 -7.29 6.93
CA TYR A 75 11.17 -6.39 6.66
C TYR A 75 11.49 -4.99 7.16
N TRP A 76 10.69 -4.01 6.75
CA TRP A 76 10.72 -2.68 7.32
C TRP A 76 9.32 -2.30 7.81
N THR A 77 9.24 -1.29 8.67
CA THR A 77 7.98 -0.76 9.17
C THR A 77 7.85 0.71 8.77
N PRO A 78 6.66 1.14 8.28
CA PRO A 78 6.38 2.56 8.06
C PRO A 78 6.63 3.41 9.31
N PRO A 79 6.95 4.71 9.16
CA PRO A 79 7.31 5.54 10.31
C PRO A 79 6.14 5.94 11.20
N LEU A 80 4.91 6.04 10.64
CA LEU A 80 3.79 6.63 11.35
C LEU A 80 3.16 5.67 12.36
N THR A 81 2.92 6.16 13.56
CA THR A 81 2.07 5.43 14.51
C THR A 81 0.61 5.43 14.02
N PRO A 82 -0.23 4.47 14.45
CA PRO A 82 -1.64 4.42 14.05
C PRO A 82 -2.37 5.74 14.22
N ARG A 83 -2.13 6.45 15.34
CA ARG A 83 -2.76 7.74 15.61
C ARG A 83 -2.32 8.81 14.63
N ILE A 84 -1.03 8.92 14.36
CA ILE A 84 -0.50 9.93 13.42
C ILE A 84 -0.99 9.63 12.00
N ALA A 85 -1.00 8.36 11.57
CA ALA A 85 -1.53 7.97 10.26
C ALA A 85 -3.01 8.36 10.13
N PHE A 86 -3.84 8.03 11.11
CA PHE A 86 -5.25 8.42 11.15
C PHE A 86 -5.45 9.95 11.06
N ASP A 87 -4.68 10.72 11.85
CA ASP A 87 -4.78 12.19 11.85
C ASP A 87 -4.31 12.81 10.51
N VAL A 88 -3.33 12.20 9.85
CA VAL A 88 -2.82 12.63 8.54
C VAL A 88 -3.87 12.36 7.45
N GLU A 89 -4.49 11.16 7.44
CA GLU A 89 -5.54 10.80 6.49
C GLU A 89 -6.78 11.69 6.66
N SER A 90 -7.29 11.79 7.90
CA SER A 90 -8.45 12.61 8.21
C SER A 90 -8.20 14.08 7.89
N GLY A 91 -7.04 14.59 8.32
CA GLY A 91 -6.69 15.99 8.11
C GLY A 91 -6.48 16.37 6.63
N GLN A 92 -6.09 15.45 5.77
CA GLN A 92 -6.03 15.70 4.33
C GLN A 92 -7.44 15.85 3.75
N ILE A 93 -8.36 14.95 4.10
CA ILE A 93 -9.76 15.00 3.64
C ILE A 93 -10.42 16.30 4.10
N GLU A 94 -10.34 16.62 5.39
CA GLU A 94 -10.92 17.83 5.98
C GLU A 94 -10.38 19.10 5.33
N LYS A 95 -9.04 19.22 5.24
CA LYS A 95 -8.39 20.45 4.75
C LYS A 95 -8.48 20.67 3.24
N LYS A 96 -8.53 19.59 2.45
CA LYS A 96 -8.49 19.67 0.99
C LYS A 96 -9.86 19.57 0.35
N LEU A 97 -10.78 18.84 0.95
CA LEU A 97 -12.08 18.56 0.38
C LEU A 97 -13.23 19.20 1.19
N ASP A 98 -12.98 19.60 2.44
CA ASP A 98 -14.01 20.10 3.38
C ASP A 98 -15.14 19.06 3.52
N ARG A 99 -14.77 17.78 3.73
CA ARG A 99 -15.69 16.65 3.87
C ARG A 99 -15.39 15.86 5.14
N MET A 100 -16.40 15.13 5.61
CA MET A 100 -16.24 14.23 6.74
C MET A 100 -15.29 13.08 6.34
N PRO A 101 -14.23 12.79 7.11
CA PRO A 101 -13.32 11.72 6.81
C PRO A 101 -13.85 10.38 7.30
N LEU A 102 -13.85 9.37 6.44
CA LEU A 102 -13.85 7.95 6.82
C LEU A 102 -12.48 7.36 6.47
N VAL A 103 -11.81 6.77 7.45
CA VAL A 103 -10.45 6.26 7.29
C VAL A 103 -10.41 4.78 7.61
N SER A 104 -9.77 4.00 6.76
CA SER A 104 -9.46 2.59 6.96
C SER A 104 -7.95 2.40 6.91
N ILE A 105 -7.35 1.92 8.00
CA ILE A 105 -5.94 1.57 8.09
C ILE A 105 -5.81 0.07 7.78
N THR A 106 -4.86 -0.28 6.92
CA THR A 106 -4.74 -1.64 6.36
C THR A 106 -3.31 -2.14 6.40
N ASP A 107 -2.73 -2.21 7.58
CA ASP A 107 -1.38 -2.77 7.74
C ASP A 107 -1.31 -4.20 7.20
N HIS A 108 -0.15 -4.58 6.64
CA HIS A 108 0.08 -5.94 6.15
C HIS A 108 -0.07 -6.97 7.27
N ASP A 109 -0.95 -7.93 7.03
CA ASP A 109 -1.16 -9.14 7.82
C ASP A 109 -1.41 -8.90 9.32
N THR A 110 -1.91 -7.71 9.68
CA THR A 110 -2.24 -7.37 11.07
C THR A 110 -3.37 -6.36 11.20
N ILE A 111 -4.21 -6.55 12.21
CA ILE A 111 -5.27 -5.60 12.61
C ILE A 111 -4.88 -4.79 13.85
N ALA A 112 -3.61 -4.78 14.24
CA ALA A 112 -3.17 -4.13 15.48
C ALA A 112 -3.47 -2.62 15.47
N ALA A 113 -3.22 -1.93 14.36
CA ALA A 113 -3.46 -0.49 14.27
C ALA A 113 -4.94 -0.11 14.43
N PRO A 114 -5.90 -0.66 13.67
CA PRO A 114 -7.30 -0.33 13.89
C PRO A 114 -7.79 -0.75 15.28
N MET A 115 -7.33 -1.85 15.84
CA MET A 115 -7.70 -2.25 17.20
C MET A 115 -7.19 -1.28 18.26
N LEU A 116 -5.96 -0.77 18.13
CA LEU A 116 -5.42 0.29 18.97
C LEU A 116 -6.20 1.60 18.84
N LEU A 117 -6.51 2.01 17.61
CA LEU A 117 -7.26 3.25 17.33
C LEU A 117 -8.66 3.22 17.93
N ARG A 118 -9.34 2.10 17.94
CA ARG A 118 -10.67 1.94 18.53
C ARG A 118 -10.72 2.20 20.03
N THR A 119 -9.58 2.18 20.72
CA THR A 119 -9.48 2.58 22.15
C THR A 119 -9.49 4.10 22.33
N VAL A 120 -9.31 4.87 21.25
CA VAL A 120 -9.26 6.32 21.27
C VAL A 120 -10.62 6.90 20.84
N ALA A 121 -11.22 7.77 21.64
CA ALA A 121 -12.57 8.29 21.39
C ALA A 121 -12.76 8.87 19.98
N ALA A 122 -11.79 9.63 19.47
CA ALA A 122 -11.85 10.28 18.15
C ALA A 122 -11.79 9.27 16.97
N ALA A 123 -11.29 8.06 17.19
CA ALA A 123 -11.09 7.03 16.16
C ALA A 123 -11.84 5.72 16.46
N ARG A 124 -12.70 5.68 17.48
CA ARG A 124 -13.37 4.44 17.92
C ARG A 124 -14.24 3.77 16.86
N HIS A 125 -14.65 4.52 15.83
CA HIS A 125 -15.51 4.05 14.74
C HIS A 125 -14.72 3.61 13.50
N ILE A 126 -13.39 3.60 13.57
CA ILE A 126 -12.57 3.10 12.48
C ILE A 126 -12.91 1.62 12.20
N PRO A 127 -13.04 1.20 10.93
CA PRO A 127 -13.23 -0.20 10.59
C PRO A 127 -12.01 -1.03 11.01
N VAL A 128 -12.24 -2.28 11.39
CA VAL A 128 -11.15 -3.26 11.56
C VAL A 128 -10.80 -3.79 10.18
N SER A 129 -9.62 -3.41 9.68
CA SER A 129 -9.21 -3.70 8.31
C SER A 129 -7.77 -4.17 8.27
N VAL A 130 -7.42 -4.87 7.20
CA VAL A 130 -6.09 -5.44 6.96
C VAL A 130 -5.84 -5.50 5.46
N GLU A 131 -4.59 -5.32 5.05
CA GLU A 131 -4.11 -5.78 3.75
C GLU A 131 -3.52 -7.17 3.93
N TRP A 132 -4.23 -8.18 3.44
CA TRP A 132 -3.77 -9.56 3.53
C TRP A 132 -2.88 -9.91 2.35
N SER A 133 -1.65 -10.33 2.64
CA SER A 133 -0.69 -10.84 1.67
C SER A 133 -0.96 -12.32 1.42
N ALA A 134 -1.77 -12.63 0.40
CA ALA A 134 -2.20 -13.98 0.07
C ALA A 134 -1.30 -14.62 -0.99
N PRO A 135 -0.43 -15.60 -0.65
CA PRO A 135 0.38 -16.32 -1.64
C PRO A 135 -0.50 -17.06 -2.64
N PHE A 136 -0.10 -17.06 -3.93
CA PHE A 136 -0.83 -17.69 -5.01
C PHE A 136 0.11 -18.26 -6.08
N GLY A 137 -0.20 -19.44 -6.62
CA GLY A 137 0.56 -20.07 -7.71
C GLY A 137 1.99 -20.44 -7.38
N GLY A 138 2.42 -20.34 -6.11
CA GLY A 138 3.76 -20.67 -5.62
C GLY A 138 4.86 -19.66 -5.95
N ASP A 139 4.54 -18.59 -6.71
CA ASP A 139 5.52 -17.61 -7.20
C ASP A 139 4.99 -16.17 -7.21
N GLN A 140 3.79 -15.93 -6.68
CA GLN A 140 3.18 -14.61 -6.51
C GLN A 140 2.49 -14.51 -5.15
N SER A 141 2.28 -13.30 -4.68
CA SER A 141 1.40 -12.96 -3.56
C SER A 141 0.48 -11.82 -4.00
N PHE A 142 -0.81 -11.97 -3.75
CA PHE A 142 -1.77 -10.92 -4.01
C PHE A 142 -2.13 -10.20 -2.72
N HIS A 143 -2.24 -8.90 -2.80
CA HIS A 143 -2.67 -8.08 -1.69
C HIS A 143 -4.17 -7.86 -1.75
N LEU A 144 -4.87 -8.30 -0.72
CA LEU A 144 -6.31 -8.21 -0.59
C LEU A 144 -6.67 -7.27 0.55
N GLY A 145 -7.30 -6.16 0.21
CA GLY A 145 -7.87 -5.24 1.19
C GLY A 145 -9.14 -5.83 1.80
N ILE A 146 -9.08 -6.30 3.03
CA ILE A 146 -10.23 -6.81 3.76
C ILE A 146 -10.68 -5.74 4.75
N HIS A 147 -11.75 -5.04 4.42
CA HIS A 147 -12.21 -3.90 5.21
C HIS A 147 -13.45 -4.24 6.04
N ASN A 148 -13.48 -3.67 7.24
CA ASN A 148 -14.61 -3.74 8.17
C ASN A 148 -14.93 -5.16 8.65
N LEU A 149 -13.89 -5.92 8.99
CA LEU A 149 -14.05 -7.20 9.69
C LEU A 149 -14.82 -7.01 11.01
N PRO A 150 -15.67 -7.96 11.41
CA PRO A 150 -16.28 -7.92 12.72
C PRO A 150 -15.22 -7.92 13.82
N SER A 151 -15.28 -6.94 14.72
CA SER A 151 -14.23 -6.73 15.73
C SER A 151 -14.10 -7.85 16.75
N ASP A 152 -15.15 -8.61 16.97
CA ASP A 152 -15.21 -9.77 17.86
C ASP A 152 -14.58 -11.04 17.27
N SER A 153 -14.57 -11.16 15.94
CA SER A 153 -13.96 -12.29 15.22
C SER A 153 -12.68 -11.91 14.44
N GLY A 154 -12.26 -10.66 14.48
CA GLY A 154 -11.08 -10.19 13.75
C GLY A 154 -9.81 -11.00 14.03
N ALA A 155 -9.55 -11.34 15.31
CA ALA A 155 -8.40 -12.17 15.67
C ALA A 155 -8.49 -13.60 15.08
N ALA A 156 -9.68 -14.18 14.99
CA ALA A 156 -9.88 -15.49 14.38
C ALA A 156 -9.62 -15.45 12.86
N TRP A 157 -10.04 -14.36 12.19
CA TRP A 157 -9.72 -14.15 10.79
C TRP A 157 -8.22 -13.99 10.55
N MET A 158 -7.51 -13.22 11.39
CA MET A 158 -6.05 -13.08 11.29
C MET A 158 -5.35 -14.43 11.41
N LYS A 159 -5.79 -15.29 12.36
CA LYS A 159 -5.27 -16.65 12.48
C LYS A 159 -5.52 -17.48 11.22
N THR A 160 -6.72 -17.38 10.63
CA THR A 160 -7.06 -18.07 9.37
C THR A 160 -6.14 -17.62 8.23
N PHE A 161 -5.86 -16.34 8.12
CA PHE A 161 -4.95 -15.78 7.10
C PHE A 161 -3.52 -16.25 7.32
N GLU A 162 -3.03 -16.24 8.57
CA GLU A 162 -1.70 -16.74 8.93
C GLU A 162 -1.54 -18.24 8.60
N GLU A 163 -2.54 -19.06 8.96
CA GLU A 163 -2.55 -20.50 8.65
C GLU A 163 -2.51 -20.75 7.14
N TYR A 164 -3.25 -19.96 6.35
CA TYR A 164 -3.20 -20.04 4.88
C TYR A 164 -1.84 -19.60 4.35
N THR A 165 -1.31 -18.46 4.78
CA THR A 165 -0.02 -17.92 4.33
C THR A 165 1.13 -18.89 4.62
N ALA A 166 1.08 -19.58 5.78
CA ALA A 166 2.07 -20.61 6.13
C ALA A 166 1.99 -21.87 5.27
N LYS A 167 0.81 -22.19 4.74
CA LYS A 167 0.58 -23.38 3.89
C LYS A 167 -0.47 -23.05 2.82
N PRO A 168 -0.07 -22.36 1.74
CA PRO A 168 -0.99 -21.94 0.69
C PRO A 168 -1.65 -23.12 -0.02
N ASP A 169 -2.96 -23.02 -0.25
CA ASP A 169 -3.78 -23.95 -1.02
C ASP A 169 -4.89 -23.17 -1.71
N GLU A 170 -4.96 -23.21 -3.04
CA GLU A 170 -5.87 -22.36 -3.83
C GLU A 170 -7.33 -22.65 -3.56
N LYS A 171 -7.70 -23.91 -3.29
CA LYS A 171 -9.06 -24.26 -2.91
C LYS A 171 -9.41 -23.65 -1.55
N ARG A 172 -8.47 -23.71 -0.60
CA ARG A 172 -8.63 -23.09 0.72
C ARG A 172 -8.77 -21.58 0.63
N LEU A 173 -8.02 -20.93 -0.29
CA LEU A 173 -8.17 -19.50 -0.57
C LEU A 173 -9.60 -19.15 -1.00
N THR A 174 -10.14 -19.90 -1.97
CA THR A 174 -11.51 -19.73 -2.45
C THR A 174 -12.54 -19.91 -1.31
N GLU A 175 -12.36 -20.90 -0.44
CA GLU A 175 -13.23 -21.11 0.73
C GLU A 175 -13.16 -19.92 1.72
N ILE A 176 -11.96 -19.37 1.97
CA ILE A 176 -11.77 -18.21 2.85
C ILE A 176 -12.45 -16.97 2.25
N LEU A 177 -12.25 -16.72 0.96
CA LEU A 177 -12.86 -15.59 0.27
C LEU A 177 -14.38 -15.68 0.23
N ALA A 178 -14.93 -16.88 -0.02
CA ALA A 178 -16.37 -17.12 0.02
C ALA A 178 -16.94 -16.85 1.42
N ALA A 179 -16.26 -17.31 2.47
CA ALA A 179 -16.69 -17.10 3.85
C ALA A 179 -16.63 -15.61 4.26
N LEU A 180 -15.62 -14.87 3.83
CA LEU A 180 -15.52 -13.41 4.02
C LEU A 180 -16.64 -12.68 3.27
N HIS A 181 -16.85 -13.05 2.00
CA HIS A 181 -17.87 -12.44 1.16
C HIS A 181 -19.29 -12.67 1.70
N ALA A 182 -19.53 -13.77 2.41
CA ALA A 182 -20.81 -14.05 3.09
C ALA A 182 -21.06 -13.09 4.28
N LEU A 183 -20.05 -12.37 4.78
CA LEU A 183 -20.23 -11.36 5.82
C LEU A 183 -20.76 -10.06 5.19
N PRO A 184 -21.97 -9.58 5.55
CA PRO A 184 -22.65 -8.52 4.81
C PRO A 184 -21.96 -7.17 4.88
N ASN A 185 -21.17 -6.92 5.91
CA ASN A 185 -20.51 -5.64 6.17
C ASN A 185 -19.01 -5.65 5.86
N VAL A 186 -18.47 -6.73 5.30
CA VAL A 186 -17.07 -6.83 4.88
C VAL A 186 -16.96 -6.44 3.41
N LEU A 187 -15.97 -5.63 3.08
CA LEU A 187 -15.63 -5.24 1.72
C LEU A 187 -14.30 -5.89 1.35
N ILE A 188 -14.27 -6.61 0.24
CA ILE A 188 -13.09 -7.30 -0.27
C ILE A 188 -12.61 -6.58 -1.53
N VAL A 189 -11.41 -5.99 -1.46
CA VAL A 189 -10.78 -5.23 -2.54
C VAL A 189 -9.55 -5.97 -3.04
N PHE A 190 -9.41 -6.11 -4.34
CA PHE A 190 -8.18 -6.57 -4.95
C PHE A 190 -7.24 -5.37 -5.11
N ASN A 191 -6.29 -5.23 -4.18
CA ASN A 191 -5.35 -4.11 -4.14
C ASN A 191 -4.35 -4.22 -5.28
N HIS A 192 -4.04 -3.09 -5.94
CA HIS A 192 -3.06 -2.93 -7.04
C HIS A 192 -2.83 -4.24 -7.85
N PRO A 193 -3.87 -4.82 -8.47
CA PRO A 193 -3.84 -6.18 -9.05
C PRO A 193 -2.83 -6.37 -10.18
N MET A 194 -2.33 -5.28 -10.76
CA MET A 194 -1.37 -5.32 -11.87
C MET A 194 0.09 -5.17 -11.41
N TRP A 195 0.33 -5.13 -10.10
CA TRP A 195 1.68 -5.04 -9.57
C TRP A 195 2.39 -6.40 -9.55
N ASP A 196 3.51 -6.47 -10.27
CA ASP A 196 4.41 -7.62 -10.23
C ASP A 196 5.36 -7.51 -9.01
N LEU A 197 4.86 -7.89 -7.83
CA LEU A 197 5.57 -7.76 -6.56
C LEU A 197 6.92 -8.49 -6.57
N TYR A 198 6.95 -9.70 -7.10
CA TYR A 198 8.15 -10.53 -7.09
C TYR A 198 8.99 -10.43 -8.36
N LEU A 199 8.64 -9.51 -9.28
CA LEU A 199 9.38 -9.31 -10.53
C LEU A 199 9.50 -10.60 -11.36
N ILE A 200 8.41 -11.36 -11.43
CA ILE A 200 8.32 -12.62 -12.19
C ILE A 200 8.17 -12.40 -13.70
N GLY A 201 7.93 -11.17 -14.11
CA GLY A 201 7.73 -10.72 -15.49
C GLY A 201 6.26 -10.48 -15.84
N GLU A 202 6.02 -9.47 -16.67
CA GLU A 202 4.68 -8.93 -16.96
C GLU A 202 3.69 -9.99 -17.48
N GLU A 203 4.11 -10.86 -18.40
CA GLU A 203 3.24 -11.89 -18.98
C GLU A 203 2.81 -12.90 -17.91
N LYS A 204 3.78 -13.36 -17.10
CA LYS A 204 3.54 -14.34 -16.05
C LYS A 204 2.69 -13.75 -14.91
N ALA A 205 2.98 -12.52 -14.50
CA ALA A 205 2.18 -11.79 -13.52
C ALA A 205 0.72 -11.63 -14.00
N ALA A 206 0.51 -11.21 -15.25
CA ALA A 206 -0.81 -11.10 -15.85
C ALA A 206 -1.54 -12.45 -15.95
N GLN A 207 -0.82 -13.55 -16.19
CA GLN A 207 -1.38 -14.90 -16.16
C GLN A 207 -1.85 -15.26 -14.75
N ARG A 208 -1.05 -15.00 -13.70
CA ARG A 208 -1.43 -15.26 -12.31
C ARG A 208 -2.68 -14.47 -11.89
N VAL A 209 -2.79 -13.21 -12.33
CA VAL A 209 -3.98 -12.40 -12.09
C VAL A 209 -5.22 -13.04 -12.74
N ARG A 210 -5.10 -13.54 -13.98
CA ARG A 210 -6.24 -14.22 -14.65
C ARG A 210 -6.64 -15.50 -13.91
N GLU A 211 -5.68 -16.37 -13.58
CA GLU A 211 -5.93 -17.62 -12.85
C GLU A 211 -6.62 -17.35 -11.50
N PHE A 212 -6.15 -16.33 -10.76
CA PHE A 212 -6.76 -15.92 -9.51
C PHE A 212 -8.21 -15.44 -9.71
N LEU A 213 -8.45 -14.61 -10.72
CA LEU A 213 -9.79 -14.07 -10.98
C LEU A 213 -10.74 -15.11 -11.56
N GLU A 214 -10.27 -16.06 -12.36
CA GLU A 214 -11.09 -17.19 -12.83
C GLU A 214 -11.69 -17.98 -11.69
N ALA A 215 -10.94 -18.17 -10.59
CA ALA A 215 -11.39 -18.90 -9.42
C ALA A 215 -12.16 -18.04 -8.39
N ASN A 216 -11.86 -16.74 -8.29
CA ASN A 216 -12.22 -15.95 -7.11
C ASN A 216 -12.92 -14.61 -7.40
N HIS A 217 -13.11 -14.22 -8.67
CA HIS A 217 -13.65 -12.89 -9.00
C HIS A 217 -15.01 -12.61 -8.37
N GLU A 218 -15.85 -13.61 -8.22
CA GLU A 218 -17.19 -13.44 -7.64
C GLU A 218 -17.15 -12.92 -6.20
N PHE A 219 -16.08 -13.20 -5.46
CA PHE A 219 -15.90 -12.76 -4.07
C PHE A 219 -15.23 -11.38 -3.96
N MET A 220 -14.67 -10.85 -5.04
CA MET A 220 -14.10 -9.50 -5.06
C MET A 220 -15.19 -8.46 -5.28
N ASP A 221 -15.32 -7.50 -4.37
CA ASP A 221 -16.30 -6.42 -4.50
C ASP A 221 -15.81 -5.32 -5.45
N ALA A 222 -14.52 -5.00 -5.40
CA ALA A 222 -13.89 -3.96 -6.22
C ALA A 222 -12.41 -4.23 -6.51
N PHE A 223 -11.86 -3.55 -7.54
CA PHE A 223 -10.44 -3.49 -7.84
C PHE A 223 -9.91 -2.09 -7.52
N GLU A 224 -8.71 -2.03 -6.98
CA GLU A 224 -8.11 -0.78 -6.53
C GLU A 224 -7.46 0.00 -7.66
N LEU A 225 -7.82 1.29 -7.76
CA LEU A 225 -6.99 2.31 -8.41
C LEU A 225 -6.05 2.88 -7.35
N ASN A 226 -4.76 2.63 -7.50
CA ASN A 226 -3.78 2.91 -6.47
C ASN A 226 -3.13 4.29 -6.66
N GLY A 227 -3.12 5.09 -5.59
CA GLY A 227 -2.60 6.45 -5.57
C GLY A 227 -1.07 6.53 -5.65
N LEU A 228 -0.35 5.47 -5.30
CA LEU A 228 1.11 5.42 -5.38
C LEU A 228 1.59 4.90 -6.74
N ARG A 229 0.79 4.12 -7.46
CA ARG A 229 1.16 3.44 -8.71
C ARG A 229 1.21 4.36 -9.92
N HIS A 230 1.90 3.91 -10.97
CA HIS A 230 1.97 4.58 -12.25
C HIS A 230 0.60 4.61 -12.93
N TRP A 231 0.33 5.68 -13.72
CA TRP A 231 -0.94 5.80 -14.44
C TRP A 231 -1.22 4.63 -15.39
N GLU A 232 -0.21 4.13 -16.06
CA GLU A 232 -0.32 2.99 -16.97
C GLU A 232 -0.81 1.72 -16.27
N GLU A 233 -0.35 1.49 -15.03
CA GLU A 233 -0.82 0.38 -14.20
C GLU A 233 -2.30 0.57 -13.86
N ASN A 234 -2.70 1.75 -13.40
CA ASN A 234 -4.10 2.06 -13.11
C ASN A 234 -5.00 1.96 -14.37
N ARG A 235 -4.49 2.31 -15.55
CA ARG A 235 -5.20 2.12 -16.83
C ARG A 235 -5.48 0.64 -17.09
N ARG A 236 -4.52 -0.24 -16.87
CA ARG A 236 -4.72 -1.69 -16.98
C ARG A 236 -5.73 -2.21 -15.96
N VAL A 237 -5.71 -1.68 -14.74
CA VAL A 237 -6.72 -2.01 -13.71
C VAL A 237 -8.13 -1.60 -14.18
N LYS A 238 -8.30 -0.43 -14.81
CA LYS A 238 -9.57 -0.01 -15.41
C LYS A 238 -10.06 -1.01 -16.48
N GLN A 239 -9.15 -1.47 -17.34
CA GLN A 239 -9.46 -2.47 -18.36
C GLN A 239 -9.85 -3.81 -17.75
N LEU A 240 -9.09 -4.25 -16.74
CA LEU A 240 -9.36 -5.47 -15.97
C LEU A 240 -10.75 -5.40 -15.29
N ALA A 241 -11.06 -4.29 -14.64
CA ALA A 241 -12.35 -4.09 -13.97
C ALA A 241 -13.52 -4.10 -14.98
N LYS A 242 -13.33 -3.52 -16.17
CA LYS A 242 -14.32 -3.60 -17.26
C LYS A 242 -14.51 -5.05 -17.73
N GLN A 243 -13.44 -5.80 -17.94
CA GLN A 243 -13.48 -7.20 -18.38
C GLN A 243 -14.24 -8.09 -17.40
N TRP A 244 -14.01 -7.90 -16.09
CA TRP A 244 -14.61 -8.71 -15.03
C TRP A 244 -15.88 -8.08 -14.42
N ASN A 245 -16.38 -6.98 -15.00
CA ASN A 245 -17.53 -6.22 -14.50
C ASN A 245 -17.43 -5.87 -13.00
N LYS A 246 -16.26 -5.42 -12.55
CA LYS A 246 -16.00 -5.02 -11.17
C LYS A 246 -16.04 -3.51 -11.00
N LEU A 247 -16.33 -3.07 -9.77
CA LEU A 247 -16.19 -1.68 -9.40
C LEU A 247 -14.71 -1.30 -9.28
N LEU A 248 -14.44 -0.02 -9.45
CA LEU A 248 -13.16 0.58 -9.11
C LEU A 248 -13.28 1.33 -7.80
N ILE A 249 -12.28 1.19 -6.94
CA ILE A 249 -12.21 1.87 -5.66
C ILE A 249 -10.84 2.54 -5.50
N SER A 250 -10.72 3.55 -4.64
CA SER A 250 -9.43 4.18 -4.36
C SER A 250 -8.60 3.38 -3.38
N GLY A 251 -7.27 3.47 -3.49
CA GLY A 251 -6.33 3.07 -2.45
C GLY A 251 -5.11 3.98 -2.48
N GLY A 252 -4.78 4.57 -1.34
CA GLY A 252 -3.66 5.50 -1.22
C GLY A 252 -2.32 4.82 -1.25
N ASP A 253 -2.24 3.63 -0.68
CA ASP A 253 -1.04 2.82 -0.48
C ASP A 253 0.08 3.62 0.20
N ARG A 254 -0.29 4.27 1.28
CA ARG A 254 0.48 5.31 1.92
C ARG A 254 1.35 4.75 3.03
N HIS A 255 2.64 5.07 3.00
CA HIS A 255 3.63 4.56 3.94
C HIS A 255 4.27 5.65 4.81
N GLY A 256 3.92 6.92 4.60
CA GLY A 256 4.50 8.04 5.32
C GLY A 256 3.55 9.24 5.41
N ARG A 257 4.12 10.44 5.46
CA ARG A 257 3.37 11.71 5.51
C ARG A 257 3.04 12.28 4.13
N GLU A 258 3.51 11.65 3.07
CA GLU A 258 3.21 12.05 1.70
C GLU A 258 1.69 12.13 1.51
N PRO A 259 1.22 13.10 0.71
CA PRO A 259 -0.21 13.24 0.49
C PRO A 259 -0.81 12.03 -0.23
N ASN A 260 -2.00 11.61 0.17
CA ASN A 260 -2.74 10.55 -0.51
C ASN A 260 -3.07 10.94 -1.96
N GLY A 261 -2.82 10.04 -2.91
CA GLY A 261 -3.02 10.25 -4.35
C GLY A 261 -4.47 10.19 -4.80
N ASN A 262 -5.33 9.51 -4.05
CA ASN A 262 -6.76 9.40 -4.35
C ASN A 262 -7.59 9.05 -3.11
N VAL A 263 -8.89 9.29 -3.18
CA VAL A 263 -9.89 8.94 -2.16
C VAL A 263 -11.19 8.54 -2.86
N ASN A 264 -12.11 7.88 -2.14
CA ASN A 264 -13.48 7.71 -2.59
C ASN A 264 -14.37 8.85 -2.07
N LEU A 265 -15.30 9.32 -2.90
CA LEU A 265 -16.38 10.20 -2.48
C LEU A 265 -17.63 9.38 -2.20
N SER A 266 -18.36 9.71 -1.11
CA SER A 266 -19.51 8.95 -0.63
C SER A 266 -20.54 9.84 0.05
N GLN A 267 -21.79 9.35 0.15
CA GLN A 267 -22.83 9.93 0.99
C GLN A 267 -22.92 9.24 2.36
N ALA A 268 -22.16 8.17 2.56
CA ALA A 268 -22.20 7.37 3.77
C ALA A 268 -21.73 8.17 5.00
N ALA A 269 -22.45 8.07 6.10
CA ALA A 269 -22.05 8.66 7.38
C ALA A 269 -21.16 7.71 8.20
N THR A 270 -21.16 6.41 7.87
CA THR A 270 -20.38 5.38 8.54
C THR A 270 -19.68 4.50 7.52
N PHE A 271 -18.60 3.81 7.96
CA PHE A 271 -17.90 2.89 7.07
C PHE A 271 -18.78 1.71 6.65
N THR A 272 -19.69 1.24 7.50
CA THR A 272 -20.67 0.19 7.15
C THR A 272 -21.63 0.65 6.05
N GLU A 273 -22.09 1.89 6.08
CA GLU A 273 -22.91 2.44 4.99
C GLU A 273 -22.10 2.57 3.69
N PHE A 274 -20.83 2.96 3.77
CA PHE A 274 -19.94 2.97 2.61
C PHE A 274 -19.77 1.58 1.99
N VAL A 275 -19.58 0.54 2.81
CA VAL A 275 -19.57 -0.86 2.33
C VAL A 275 -20.87 -1.18 1.62
N HIS A 276 -22.02 -0.77 2.17
CA HIS A 276 -23.32 -1.00 1.56
C HIS A 276 -23.46 -0.28 0.19
N GLU A 277 -23.02 0.99 0.10
CA GLU A 277 -23.00 1.72 -1.18
C GLU A 277 -22.21 0.96 -2.26
N VAL A 278 -21.03 0.44 -1.89
CA VAL A 278 -20.17 -0.28 -2.85
C VAL A 278 -20.76 -1.63 -3.22
N ARG A 279 -21.09 -2.48 -2.22
CA ARG A 279 -21.44 -3.88 -2.47
C ARG A 279 -22.84 -4.04 -3.04
N TYR A 280 -23.82 -3.32 -2.52
CA TYR A 280 -25.23 -3.56 -2.83
C TYR A 280 -25.86 -2.51 -3.74
N GLU A 281 -25.36 -1.29 -3.71
CA GLU A 281 -25.86 -0.23 -4.60
C GLU A 281 -24.99 -0.08 -5.85
N GLY A 282 -23.82 -0.70 -5.89
CA GLY A 282 -22.90 -0.65 -7.03
C GLY A 282 -22.38 0.77 -7.29
N ARG A 283 -22.24 1.59 -6.23
CA ARG A 283 -21.77 2.97 -6.32
C ARG A 283 -20.32 3.09 -5.88
N SER A 284 -19.52 3.73 -6.72
CA SER A 284 -18.17 4.14 -6.37
C SER A 284 -17.78 5.38 -7.17
N HIS A 285 -17.22 6.37 -6.50
CA HIS A 285 -16.64 7.55 -7.12
C HIS A 285 -15.21 7.74 -6.62
N VAL A 286 -14.23 7.45 -7.46
CA VAL A 286 -12.81 7.65 -7.17
C VAL A 286 -12.42 9.07 -7.58
N LEU A 287 -11.88 9.85 -6.63
CA LEU A 287 -11.34 11.18 -6.85
C LEU A 287 -9.82 11.15 -6.74
N PHE A 288 -9.12 11.40 -7.85
CA PHE A 288 -7.68 11.61 -7.84
C PHE A 288 -7.32 13.01 -7.34
N MET A 289 -6.40 13.06 -6.38
CA MET A 289 -5.93 14.28 -5.73
C MET A 289 -4.80 14.94 -6.55
N PRO A 290 -4.55 16.25 -6.42
CA PRO A 290 -3.60 16.98 -7.27
C PRO A 290 -2.17 16.43 -7.28
N GLN A 291 -1.72 15.82 -6.20
CA GLN A 291 -0.39 15.20 -6.14
C GLN A 291 -0.24 14.01 -7.08
N TYR A 292 -1.33 13.34 -7.45
CA TYR A 292 -1.29 12.26 -8.44
C TYR A 292 -0.89 12.76 -9.84
N ALA A 293 -1.13 14.04 -10.15
CA ALA A 293 -0.71 14.67 -11.41
C ALA A 293 0.82 14.93 -11.48
N GLN A 294 1.55 14.72 -10.38
CA GLN A 294 3.01 14.83 -10.40
C GLN A 294 3.64 13.58 -11.06
N PRO A 295 4.85 13.70 -11.66
CA PRO A 295 5.55 12.55 -12.20
C PRO A 295 5.66 11.40 -11.20
N TRP A 296 5.39 10.18 -11.62
CA TRP A 296 5.42 9.00 -10.76
C TRP A 296 6.75 8.85 -10.01
N LYS A 297 7.89 9.01 -10.70
CA LYS A 297 9.22 8.95 -10.09
C LYS A 297 9.42 9.99 -8.99
N HIS A 298 8.80 11.15 -9.14
CA HIS A 298 8.83 12.17 -8.08
C HIS A 298 8.01 11.73 -6.86
N ARG A 299 6.82 11.17 -7.07
CA ARG A 299 5.98 10.65 -5.96
C ARG A 299 6.68 9.51 -5.21
N ILE A 300 7.32 8.58 -5.94
CA ILE A 300 8.12 7.50 -5.33
C ILE A 300 9.33 8.07 -4.56
N LEU A 301 9.99 9.08 -5.08
CA LEU A 301 11.09 9.75 -4.37
C LEU A 301 10.59 10.40 -3.07
N GLU A 302 9.46 11.11 -3.09
CA GLU A 302 8.87 11.73 -1.89
C GLU A 302 8.50 10.68 -0.84
N SER A 303 7.83 9.60 -1.24
CA SER A 303 7.49 8.47 -0.35
C SER A 303 8.76 7.84 0.24
N THR A 304 9.76 7.55 -0.59
CA THR A 304 11.05 6.99 -0.13
C THR A 304 11.75 7.91 0.88
N LEU A 305 11.75 9.21 0.61
CA LEU A 305 12.35 10.19 1.52
C LEU A 305 11.65 10.21 2.87
N ASP A 306 10.34 10.07 2.88
CA ASP A 306 9.56 10.04 4.12
C ASP A 306 9.86 8.77 4.92
N VAL A 307 9.97 7.63 4.24
CA VAL A 307 10.35 6.34 4.84
C VAL A 307 11.74 6.39 5.50
N ILE A 308 12.74 6.99 4.84
CA ILE A 308 14.12 7.07 5.36
C ILE A 308 14.39 8.29 6.26
N ARG A 309 13.38 9.14 6.46
CA ARG A 309 13.49 10.32 7.33
C ARG A 309 13.65 9.91 8.79
N ASN A 310 14.40 10.73 9.54
CA ASN A 310 14.45 10.62 10.99
C ASN A 310 13.32 11.44 11.62
N TYR A 311 12.66 10.85 12.59
CA TYR A 311 11.57 11.42 13.37
C TYR A 311 11.97 11.48 14.84
N PRO A 312 12.73 12.49 15.31
CA PRO A 312 13.29 12.53 16.65
C PRO A 312 12.22 12.51 17.75
N ASP A 313 11.02 13.02 17.44
CA ASP A 313 9.89 13.12 18.36
C ASP A 313 9.05 11.82 18.44
N PHE A 314 9.40 10.81 17.63
CA PHE A 314 8.68 9.54 17.65
C PHE A 314 9.16 8.64 18.80
N PRO A 315 8.37 7.61 19.18
CA PRO A 315 8.80 6.63 20.17
C PRO A 315 10.13 5.97 19.81
N LEU A 316 10.87 5.55 20.82
CA LEU A 316 12.06 4.73 20.64
C LEU A 316 11.73 3.48 19.81
N GLY A 317 12.64 3.12 18.91
CA GLY A 317 12.41 2.03 17.95
C GLY A 317 11.75 2.48 16.64
N SER A 318 11.33 3.76 16.52
CA SER A 318 10.72 4.31 15.30
C SER A 318 11.36 5.63 14.85
N ARG A 319 12.39 6.13 15.54
CA ARG A 319 12.97 7.45 15.30
C ARG A 319 13.84 7.53 14.08
N THR A 320 14.62 6.48 13.83
CA THR A 320 15.54 6.44 12.70
C THR A 320 15.17 5.31 11.75
N TRP A 321 15.54 5.45 10.47
CA TRP A 321 15.22 4.45 9.46
C TRP A 321 15.79 3.05 9.81
N ASP A 322 16.95 2.99 10.45
CA ASP A 322 17.63 1.76 10.85
C ASP A 322 17.04 1.10 12.11
N GLU A 323 16.23 1.83 12.88
CA GLU A 323 15.34 1.28 13.89
C GLU A 323 14.10 0.62 13.30
N ARG A 324 13.73 1.00 12.07
CA ARG A 324 12.53 0.52 11.36
C ARG A 324 12.79 -0.57 10.34
N VAL A 325 14.04 -0.87 10.04
CA VAL A 325 14.44 -2.01 9.20
C VAL A 325 14.87 -3.16 10.10
N TRP A 326 14.30 -4.33 9.86
CA TRP A 326 14.46 -5.52 10.68
C TRP A 326 15.13 -6.64 9.89
N HIS A 327 16.06 -7.35 10.53
CA HIS A 327 16.78 -8.45 9.91
C HIS A 327 17.14 -9.50 10.97
N PRO A 328 17.16 -10.81 10.64
CA PRO A 328 17.60 -11.82 11.57
C PRO A 328 19.09 -11.67 11.92
N ASP A 329 19.42 -11.82 13.20
CA ASP A 329 20.80 -11.95 13.68
C ASP A 329 21.38 -13.34 13.34
N LYS A 330 22.63 -13.62 13.75
CA LYS A 330 23.29 -14.92 13.54
C LYS A 330 22.57 -16.12 14.19
N ASN A 331 21.68 -15.88 15.13
CA ASN A 331 20.88 -16.90 15.80
C ASN A 331 19.48 -17.02 15.21
N GLY A 332 19.17 -16.25 14.16
CA GLY A 332 17.84 -16.19 13.53
C GLY A 332 16.83 -15.29 14.27
N VAL A 333 17.27 -14.56 15.30
CA VAL A 333 16.40 -13.62 16.02
C VAL A 333 16.32 -12.32 15.26
N VAL A 334 15.11 -11.92 14.90
CA VAL A 334 14.86 -10.68 14.13
C VAL A 334 15.04 -9.45 15.03
N ARG A 335 15.92 -8.54 14.62
CA ARG A 335 16.26 -7.30 15.34
C ARG A 335 16.31 -6.11 14.41
N PRO A 336 16.15 -4.87 14.92
CA PRO A 336 16.47 -3.67 14.14
C PRO A 336 17.91 -3.72 13.62
N VAL A 337 18.13 -3.36 12.37
CA VAL A 337 19.50 -3.39 11.79
C VAL A 337 20.47 -2.48 12.52
N LYS A 338 19.98 -1.44 13.19
CA LYS A 338 20.76 -0.59 14.08
C LYS A 338 21.49 -1.36 15.19
N GLU A 339 20.87 -2.42 15.73
CA GLU A 339 21.46 -3.27 16.76
C GLU A 339 22.46 -4.29 16.21
N LEU A 340 22.36 -4.57 14.88
CA LEU A 340 23.22 -5.54 14.21
C LEU A 340 24.55 -4.92 13.74
N TRP A 341 24.66 -3.60 13.74
CA TRP A 341 25.88 -2.95 13.28
C TRP A 341 26.87 -2.76 14.41
N PRO A 342 28.19 -3.00 14.14
CA PRO A 342 29.22 -2.63 15.10
C PRO A 342 29.10 -1.15 15.46
N ASP A 343 29.19 -0.85 16.76
CA ASP A 343 29.10 0.49 17.29
C ASP A 343 27.78 1.23 16.97
N GLY A 344 26.73 0.52 16.56
CA GLY A 344 25.44 1.11 16.18
C GLY A 344 25.50 2.04 14.98
N THR A 345 26.55 1.94 14.15
CA THR A 345 26.79 2.85 13.02
C THR A 345 26.56 2.12 11.69
N ALA A 346 25.70 2.71 10.86
CA ALA A 346 25.45 2.20 9.51
C ALA A 346 26.71 2.13 8.65
N PRO A 347 26.86 1.08 7.81
CA PRO A 347 27.98 0.98 6.88
C PRO A 347 28.09 2.22 5.99
N THR A 348 29.31 2.69 5.75
CA THR A 348 29.59 3.93 4.98
C THR A 348 28.96 3.96 3.60
N TRP A 349 28.89 2.81 2.90
CA TRP A 349 28.26 2.71 1.59
C TRP A 349 26.74 2.94 1.67
N MET A 350 26.08 2.44 2.71
CA MET A 350 24.64 2.64 2.94
C MET A 350 24.37 4.12 3.29
N THR A 351 25.18 4.70 4.16
CA THR A 351 25.12 6.14 4.46
C THR A 351 25.28 6.99 3.19
N ALA A 352 26.18 6.59 2.27
CA ALA A 352 26.36 7.28 0.99
C ALA A 352 25.12 7.17 0.10
N ILE A 353 24.50 5.99 -0.02
CA ILE A 353 23.26 5.81 -0.79
C ILE A 353 22.14 6.68 -0.20
N LEU A 354 21.92 6.61 1.10
CA LEU A 354 20.88 7.42 1.76
C LEU A 354 21.13 8.92 1.61
N SER A 355 22.41 9.35 1.66
CA SER A 355 22.76 10.74 1.42
C SER A 355 22.49 11.18 -0.01
N ALA A 356 22.74 10.30 -1.00
CA ALA A 356 22.39 10.57 -2.40
C ALA A 356 20.86 10.68 -2.59
N VAL A 357 20.07 9.80 -1.98
CA VAL A 357 18.61 9.88 -2.03
C VAL A 357 18.10 11.17 -1.36
N ARG A 358 18.66 11.55 -0.21
CA ARG A 358 18.33 12.81 0.47
C ARG A 358 18.72 14.05 -0.36
N LEU A 359 19.85 13.99 -1.06
CA LEU A 359 20.27 15.05 -1.98
C LEU A 359 19.28 15.19 -3.14
N MET A 360 18.86 14.08 -3.76
CA MET A 360 17.83 14.10 -4.81
C MET A 360 16.52 14.70 -4.33
N GLY A 361 16.17 14.49 -3.06
CA GLY A 361 15.00 15.09 -2.43
C GLY A 361 15.17 16.52 -1.92
N SER A 362 16.36 17.10 -2.00
CA SER A 362 16.55 18.52 -1.66
C SER A 362 15.81 19.40 -2.67
N ARG A 363 15.13 20.48 -2.19
CA ARG A 363 14.24 21.31 -3.02
C ARG A 363 14.83 21.68 -4.40
N PRO A 364 16.04 22.24 -4.53
CA PRO A 364 16.56 22.64 -5.84
C PRO A 364 16.77 21.43 -6.79
N VAL A 365 17.18 20.28 -6.26
CA VAL A 365 17.41 19.06 -7.07
C VAL A 365 16.10 18.41 -7.42
N SER A 366 15.21 18.24 -6.44
CA SER A 366 13.89 17.65 -6.62
C SER A 366 13.03 18.43 -7.63
N ASP A 367 13.02 19.76 -7.56
CA ASP A 367 12.32 20.61 -8.54
C ASP A 367 12.90 20.46 -9.95
N SER A 368 14.23 20.37 -10.08
CA SER A 368 14.89 20.13 -11.36
C SER A 368 14.56 18.73 -11.92
N LEU A 369 14.59 17.71 -11.09
CA LEU A 369 14.22 16.34 -11.45
C LEU A 369 12.74 16.26 -11.89
N ARG A 370 11.84 16.93 -11.18
CA ARG A 370 10.42 16.99 -11.54
C ARG A 370 10.20 17.59 -12.93
N LEU A 371 10.96 18.62 -13.30
CA LEU A 371 10.90 19.22 -14.64
C LEU A 371 11.50 18.30 -15.73
N ALA A 372 12.54 17.54 -15.37
CA ALA A 372 13.21 16.62 -16.29
C ALA A 372 12.40 15.33 -16.55
N TRP A 373 11.54 14.92 -15.62
CA TRP A 373 10.70 13.75 -15.78
C TRP A 373 9.45 14.08 -16.62
N SER A 374 9.40 13.57 -17.84
CA SER A 374 8.34 13.86 -18.84
C SER A 374 6.99 13.20 -18.59
N GLU A 375 6.90 12.34 -17.58
CA GLU A 375 5.69 11.52 -17.28
C GLU A 375 4.41 12.35 -17.01
N SER A 376 4.56 13.63 -16.61
CA SER A 376 3.41 14.54 -16.47
C SER A 376 2.71 14.84 -17.81
N ARG A 377 3.42 14.73 -18.93
CA ARG A 377 2.82 14.89 -20.28
C ARG A 377 2.02 13.65 -20.67
N GLU A 378 2.52 12.47 -20.35
CA GLU A 378 1.82 11.20 -20.62
C GLU A 378 0.51 11.12 -19.83
N LEU A 379 0.52 11.56 -18.56
CA LEU A 379 -0.70 11.65 -17.77
C LEU A 379 -1.70 12.64 -18.37
N GLN A 380 -1.24 13.79 -18.86
CA GLN A 380 -2.12 14.78 -19.51
C GLN A 380 -2.72 14.27 -20.81
N PHE A 381 -1.98 13.49 -21.60
CA PHE A 381 -2.49 12.84 -22.81
C PHE A 381 -3.48 11.72 -22.47
N ALA A 382 -3.14 10.84 -21.55
CA ALA A 382 -4.01 9.75 -21.12
C ALA A 382 -5.34 10.24 -20.53
N LEU A 383 -5.33 11.38 -19.84
CA LEU A 383 -6.53 12.02 -19.30
C LEU A 383 -7.37 12.76 -20.36
N GLY A 384 -6.80 13.00 -21.56
CA GLY A 384 -7.53 13.54 -22.72
C GLY A 384 -8.35 12.48 -23.45
N GLU A 385 -7.94 11.21 -23.39
CA GLU A 385 -8.62 10.08 -24.01
C GLU A 385 -9.78 9.52 -23.15
N ASP A 386 -9.79 9.76 -21.85
CA ASP A 386 -10.86 9.32 -20.94
C ASP A 386 -12.08 10.28 -20.91
N GLY A 387 -12.08 11.30 -21.73
CA GLY A 387 -13.13 12.34 -21.83
C GLY A 387 -14.24 12.04 -22.83
N VAL A 388 -14.46 10.76 -23.22
CA VAL A 388 -15.60 10.34 -24.04
C VAL A 388 -16.33 9.20 -23.35
#